data_075c92ba17fc32872cf4394ff361fb7a
#
_entry.id   075c92ba17fc32872cf4394ff361fb7a
#
_cell.length_a   1.000
_cell.length_b   1.000
_cell.length_c   1.000
_cell.angle_alpha   90.00
_cell.angle_beta   90.00
_cell.angle_gamma   90.00
#
_symmetry.space_group_name_H-M   'P 1'
#
loop_
_entity.id
_entity.type
_entity.pdbx_description
1 polymer ?
#
loop_
_entity_poly.entity_id
_entity_poly.type
_entity_poly.pdbx_seq_one_letter_code
_entity_poly.pdbx_strand_id
1 'polypeptide(L)'
;ELFNIKRPILLAGMNVAAGPELAAEVTNNGGLGVIGGVGYTPKFLKAQLDELKSYLNDKNAPFGVDLLLPQVGGSARKTNKDYTGGTLPQLIDIIIESGAKLFVSAVGIPPKWAVDKLHGNGILCMNMIGAPKHAAKALAVGVDIICAQGTEGGGHTGQVATSVLIPMVVDSVRGKKSPLTGKQVPVIAAGGIFDGRGLAMALCLGADAVWVGTRFVAAEEAGAPPAHQKAVLRAGPHDTIRSTIYTGRPMRIIKNTYVVDAEENHAEEIKEFADRGIIYMQGDSRRRKEAGEEWSVQQQMEARPQLMGQASAAIDAVEPASKIMDEMIAGALATLRRGVGMAAKL
;
A
#
# COMPACT_ATOMS: atom_id res chain seq x y z
N GLU A 1 -15.60 2.43 14.01
CA GLU A 1 -15.62 2.02 15.43
C GLU A 1 -14.25 1.56 15.96
N LEU A 2 -13.39 0.86 15.17
CA LEU A 2 -12.10 0.34 15.67
C LEU A 2 -11.09 1.45 15.98
N PHE A 3 -11.03 2.47 15.14
CA PHE A 3 -10.10 3.59 15.28
C PHE A 3 -10.78 4.91 15.66
N ASN A 4 -12.10 4.90 15.84
CA ASN A 4 -12.91 6.11 16.07
C ASN A 4 -12.74 7.17 14.96
N ILE A 5 -12.46 6.73 13.72
CA ILE A 5 -12.39 7.59 12.53
C ILE A 5 -13.79 7.93 12.02
N LYS A 6 -13.95 9.13 11.47
CA LYS A 6 -15.23 9.64 10.94
C LYS A 6 -15.46 9.25 9.48
N ARG A 7 -14.39 8.99 8.74
CA ARG A 7 -14.40 8.70 7.30
C ARG A 7 -13.74 7.35 7.05
N PRO A 8 -14.36 6.42 6.32
CA PRO A 8 -13.80 5.09 6.10
C PRO A 8 -12.68 5.11 5.03
N ILE A 9 -11.73 6.02 5.18
CA ILE A 9 -10.60 6.24 4.26
C ILE A 9 -9.31 6.13 5.05
N LEU A 10 -8.45 5.20 4.63
CA LEU A 10 -7.11 5.00 5.15
C LEU A 10 -6.10 5.41 4.08
N LEU A 11 -5.08 6.16 4.48
CA LEU A 11 -3.93 6.45 3.62
C LEU A 11 -3.10 5.19 3.42
N ALA A 12 -2.80 4.84 2.18
CA ALA A 12 -1.85 3.77 1.89
C ALA A 12 -0.43 4.14 2.33
N GLY A 13 0.26 3.20 2.99
CA GLY A 13 1.67 3.34 3.27
C GLY A 13 2.49 3.36 1.97
N MET A 14 3.16 4.46 1.66
CA MET A 14 3.82 4.70 0.38
C MET A 14 5.20 5.33 0.57
N ASN A 15 6.06 4.71 1.36
CA ASN A 15 7.43 5.20 1.60
C ASN A 15 7.50 6.75 1.65
N VAL A 16 8.21 7.39 0.73
CA VAL A 16 8.37 8.87 0.71
C VAL A 16 7.04 9.61 0.50
N ALA A 17 6.14 9.08 -0.34
CA ALA A 17 4.89 9.78 -0.66
C ALA A 17 3.93 9.89 0.52
N ALA A 18 3.81 8.84 1.36
CA ALA A 18 3.01 8.86 2.58
C ALA A 18 3.90 9.21 3.79
N GLY A 19 4.42 10.42 3.78
CA GLY A 19 5.22 10.98 4.86
C GLY A 19 4.38 11.55 6.01
N PRO A 20 5.05 12.18 7.00
CA PRO A 20 4.43 12.73 8.20
C PRO A 20 3.30 13.71 7.94
N GLU A 21 3.50 14.66 7.04
CA GLU A 21 2.53 15.71 6.74
C GLU A 21 1.25 15.14 6.15
N LEU A 22 1.35 14.33 5.09
CA LEU A 22 0.19 13.72 4.46
C LEU A 22 -0.55 12.77 5.43
N ALA A 23 0.18 11.97 6.20
CA ALA A 23 -0.44 11.05 7.16
C ALA A 23 -1.19 11.82 8.26
N ALA A 24 -0.62 12.92 8.77
CA ALA A 24 -1.28 13.77 9.74
C ALA A 24 -2.51 14.46 9.13
N GLU A 25 -2.43 14.97 7.89
CA GLU A 25 -3.54 15.64 7.25
C GLU A 25 -4.73 14.70 7.02
N VAL A 26 -4.49 13.46 6.57
CA VAL A 26 -5.55 12.44 6.46
C VAL A 26 -6.19 12.14 7.83
N THR A 27 -5.39 12.03 8.89
CA THR A 27 -5.90 11.82 10.26
C THR A 27 -6.69 13.03 10.75
N ASN A 28 -6.18 14.24 10.58
CA ASN A 28 -6.84 15.50 10.99
C ASN A 28 -8.21 15.67 10.32
N ASN A 29 -8.37 15.14 9.11
CA ASN A 29 -9.63 15.14 8.37
C ASN A 29 -10.51 13.92 8.63
N GLY A 30 -10.24 13.18 9.70
CA GLY A 30 -11.10 12.11 10.19
C GLY A 30 -10.97 10.75 9.48
N GLY A 31 -9.92 10.56 8.68
CA GLY A 31 -9.48 9.26 8.18
C GLY A 31 -8.44 8.62 9.09
N LEU A 32 -7.66 7.67 8.56
CA LEU A 32 -6.52 7.08 9.26
C LEU A 32 -5.25 7.28 8.42
N GLY A 33 -4.38 8.15 8.85
CA GLY A 33 -3.06 8.34 8.26
C GLY A 33 -2.14 7.17 8.56
N VAL A 34 -1.39 6.72 7.57
CA VAL A 34 -0.40 5.63 7.75
C VAL A 34 0.90 6.02 7.06
N ILE A 35 2.00 6.00 7.82
CA ILE A 35 3.34 6.23 7.27
C ILE A 35 3.85 4.95 6.60
N GLY A 36 4.44 5.08 5.41
CA GLY A 36 5.20 4.01 4.76
C GLY A 36 6.63 3.96 5.28
N GLY A 37 7.05 2.82 5.84
CA GLY A 37 8.34 2.66 6.51
C GLY A 37 9.35 1.74 5.83
N VAL A 38 9.28 1.58 4.50
CA VAL A 38 10.18 0.69 3.76
C VAL A 38 11.65 1.14 3.86
N GLY A 39 12.49 0.24 4.39
CA GLY A 39 13.93 0.51 4.51
C GLY A 39 14.29 1.58 5.54
N TYR A 40 13.36 1.93 6.42
CA TYR A 40 13.63 2.88 7.49
C TYR A 40 14.53 2.27 8.56
N THR A 41 15.55 3.02 8.96
CA THR A 41 16.28 2.72 10.20
C THR A 41 15.44 3.08 11.42
N PRO A 42 15.69 2.48 12.59
CA PRO A 42 15.00 2.86 13.83
C PRO A 42 15.03 4.36 14.10
N LYS A 43 16.18 5.00 13.96
CA LYS A 43 16.34 6.45 14.14
C LYS A 43 15.47 7.26 13.18
N PHE A 44 15.41 6.85 11.91
CA PHE A 44 14.64 7.57 10.91
C PHE A 44 13.13 7.38 11.11
N LEU A 45 12.67 6.14 11.42
CA LEU A 45 11.27 5.90 11.75
C LEU A 45 10.81 6.74 12.94
N LYS A 46 11.63 6.79 14.01
CA LYS A 46 11.32 7.63 15.18
C LYS A 46 11.15 9.09 14.79
N ALA A 47 12.07 9.65 14.01
CA ALA A 47 12.00 11.04 13.55
C ALA A 47 10.72 11.31 12.75
N GLN A 48 10.36 10.39 11.83
CA GLN A 48 9.13 10.51 11.02
C GLN A 48 7.87 10.46 11.88
N LEU A 49 7.83 9.64 12.93
CA LEU A 49 6.69 9.54 13.83
C LEU A 49 6.59 10.75 14.78
N ASP A 50 7.71 11.26 15.25
CA ASP A 50 7.75 12.50 16.04
C ASP A 50 7.27 13.70 15.21
N GLU A 51 7.68 13.77 13.94
CA GLU A 51 7.24 14.80 12.98
C GLU A 51 5.75 14.67 12.66
N LEU A 52 5.23 13.47 12.38
CA LEU A 52 3.79 13.23 12.19
C LEU A 52 3.00 13.77 13.38
N LYS A 53 3.42 13.41 14.58
CA LYS A 53 2.75 13.87 15.83
C LYS A 53 2.79 15.38 15.97
N SER A 54 3.79 16.07 15.44
CA SER A 54 3.85 17.53 15.46
C SER A 54 2.74 18.18 14.62
N TYR A 55 2.36 17.54 13.51
CA TYR A 55 1.29 18.01 12.61
C TYR A 55 -0.13 17.60 13.07
N LEU A 56 -0.29 16.65 14.00
CA LEU A 56 -1.63 16.27 14.48
C LEU A 56 -2.27 17.41 15.28
N ASN A 57 -3.53 17.72 14.95
CA ASN A 57 -4.35 18.66 15.73
C ASN A 57 -4.68 18.09 17.13
N ASP A 58 -5.13 16.83 17.18
CA ASP A 58 -5.25 16.05 18.41
C ASP A 58 -4.06 15.08 18.51
N LYS A 59 -3.22 15.26 19.52
CA LYS A 59 -2.02 14.42 19.74
C LYS A 59 -2.36 12.96 20.05
N ASN A 60 -3.62 12.65 20.38
CA ASN A 60 -4.12 11.30 20.62
C ASN A 60 -4.85 10.71 19.40
N ALA A 61 -4.96 11.44 18.30
CA ALA A 61 -5.59 10.96 17.10
C ALA A 61 -4.90 9.69 16.57
N PRO A 62 -5.66 8.72 15.99
CA PRO A 62 -5.10 7.45 15.56
C PRO A 62 -4.28 7.61 14.27
N PHE A 63 -3.14 6.93 14.23
CA PHE A 63 -2.31 6.79 13.03
C PHE A 63 -1.73 5.37 12.97
N GLY A 64 -1.16 5.01 11.82
CA GLY A 64 -0.55 3.70 11.59
C GLY A 64 0.84 3.77 10.96
N VAL A 65 1.50 2.61 10.97
CA VAL A 65 2.82 2.39 10.34
C VAL A 65 2.75 1.13 9.47
N ASP A 66 3.20 1.24 8.22
CA ASP A 66 3.28 0.12 7.27
C ASP A 66 4.74 -0.30 7.04
N LEU A 67 5.03 -1.58 7.26
CA LEU A 67 6.33 -2.18 6.96
C LEU A 67 6.19 -3.31 5.93
N LEU A 68 7.16 -3.41 5.03
CA LEU A 68 7.27 -4.54 4.09
C LEU A 68 8.03 -5.68 4.76
N LEU A 69 7.35 -6.80 4.99
CA LEU A 69 7.90 -7.97 5.69
C LEU A 69 7.84 -9.24 4.80
N PRO A 70 8.58 -9.30 3.68
CA PRO A 70 8.61 -10.50 2.87
C PRO A 70 9.23 -11.66 3.65
N GLN A 71 8.70 -12.86 3.49
CA GLN A 71 9.36 -14.06 3.98
C GLN A 71 10.71 -14.24 3.27
N VAL A 72 11.77 -14.49 4.04
CA VAL A 72 13.12 -14.75 3.55
C VAL A 72 13.53 -16.19 3.92
N GLY A 73 14.18 -16.88 2.99
CA GLY A 73 14.63 -18.26 3.18
C GLY A 73 13.54 -19.32 3.02
N GLY A 74 13.89 -20.58 3.19
CA GLY A 74 12.98 -21.72 3.03
C GLY A 74 12.36 -21.79 1.64
N SER A 75 11.02 -21.87 1.58
CA SER A 75 10.24 -21.91 0.33
C SER A 75 9.93 -20.54 -0.26
N ALA A 76 10.48 -19.46 0.30
CA ALA A 76 10.27 -18.12 -0.20
C ALA A 76 10.95 -17.90 -1.56
N ARG A 77 10.53 -16.85 -2.28
CA ARG A 77 11.20 -16.43 -3.52
C ARG A 77 12.68 -16.15 -3.22
N LYS A 78 13.58 -16.62 -4.04
CA LYS A 78 15.03 -16.41 -3.89
C LYS A 78 15.41 -14.91 -3.95
N THR A 79 14.64 -14.10 -4.65
CA THR A 79 14.80 -12.64 -4.75
C THR A 79 14.31 -11.85 -3.53
N ASN A 80 13.63 -12.51 -2.57
CA ASN A 80 13.18 -11.84 -1.36
C ASN A 80 14.38 -11.46 -0.48
N LYS A 81 14.32 -10.26 0.08
CA LYS A 81 15.30 -9.77 1.05
C LYS A 81 14.59 -9.10 2.22
N ASP A 82 15.25 -9.10 3.36
CA ASP A 82 14.77 -8.37 4.54
C ASP A 82 14.92 -6.86 4.30
N TYR A 83 13.79 -6.14 4.25
CA TYR A 83 13.78 -4.68 4.12
C TYR A 83 14.05 -3.96 5.44
N THR A 84 14.04 -4.69 6.57
CA THR A 84 14.30 -4.10 7.90
C THR A 84 15.78 -4.15 8.29
N GLY A 85 16.61 -4.86 7.50
CA GLY A 85 18.04 -5.03 7.80
C GLY A 85 18.28 -5.68 9.17
N GLY A 86 17.40 -6.56 9.62
CA GLY A 86 17.47 -7.22 10.93
C GLY A 86 17.00 -6.36 12.10
N THR A 87 16.52 -5.14 11.87
CA THR A 87 16.11 -4.20 12.94
C THR A 87 14.61 -4.23 13.24
N LEU A 88 13.87 -5.22 12.75
CA LEU A 88 12.43 -5.33 13.00
C LEU A 88 12.06 -5.23 14.49
N PRO A 89 12.76 -5.86 15.45
CA PRO A 89 12.42 -5.72 16.86
C PRO A 89 12.44 -4.28 17.34
N GLN A 90 13.47 -3.51 16.97
CA GLN A 90 13.59 -2.09 17.34
C GLN A 90 12.52 -1.23 16.65
N LEU A 91 12.17 -1.54 15.38
CA LEU A 91 11.10 -0.84 14.69
C LEU A 91 9.74 -1.07 15.38
N ILE A 92 9.45 -2.31 15.82
CA ILE A 92 8.24 -2.61 16.60
C ILE A 92 8.22 -1.85 17.91
N ASP A 93 9.35 -1.74 18.64
CA ASP A 93 9.43 -0.97 19.88
C ASP A 93 9.10 0.51 19.64
N ILE A 94 9.67 1.11 18.60
CA ILE A 94 9.40 2.51 18.24
C ILE A 94 7.94 2.72 17.86
N ILE A 95 7.31 1.78 17.12
CA ILE A 95 5.89 1.84 16.79
C ILE A 95 5.03 1.86 18.06
N ILE A 96 5.35 1.00 19.04
CA ILE A 96 4.67 0.95 20.33
C ILE A 96 4.85 2.25 21.10
N GLU A 97 6.08 2.71 21.25
CA GLU A 97 6.41 3.95 21.97
C GLU A 97 5.78 5.19 21.35
N SER A 98 5.59 5.19 20.03
CA SER A 98 4.95 6.30 19.33
C SER A 98 3.47 6.46 19.66
N GLY A 99 2.80 5.40 20.13
CA GLY A 99 1.37 5.38 20.41
C GLY A 99 0.53 5.10 19.16
N ALA A 100 1.11 4.57 18.08
CA ALA A 100 0.40 4.13 16.88
C ALA A 100 -0.76 3.19 17.25
N LYS A 101 -1.85 3.22 16.48
CA LYS A 101 -3.03 2.38 16.68
C LYS A 101 -3.14 1.24 15.68
N LEU A 102 -2.40 1.33 14.59
CA LEU A 102 -2.38 0.34 13.53
C LEU A 102 -0.93 0.03 13.11
N PHE A 103 -0.62 -1.25 13.08
CA PHE A 103 0.54 -1.77 12.36
C PHE A 103 0.09 -2.49 11.10
N VAL A 104 0.70 -2.17 9.97
CA VAL A 104 0.42 -2.80 8.67
C VAL A 104 1.63 -3.62 8.23
N SER A 105 1.39 -4.84 7.81
CA SER A 105 2.38 -5.69 7.16
C SER A 105 2.01 -5.89 5.71
N ALA A 106 2.88 -5.42 4.80
CA ALA A 106 2.73 -5.62 3.37
C ALA A 106 3.74 -6.63 2.83
N VAL A 107 3.46 -7.18 1.64
CA VAL A 107 4.32 -8.13 0.88
C VAL A 107 4.46 -9.51 1.53
N GLY A 108 4.31 -9.63 2.83
CA GLY A 108 4.37 -10.88 3.59
C GLY A 108 3.50 -10.84 4.84
N ILE A 109 3.50 -11.94 5.57
CA ILE A 109 2.76 -12.09 6.82
C ILE A 109 3.69 -11.69 7.97
N PRO A 110 3.23 -10.89 8.94
CA PRO A 110 4.07 -10.51 10.07
C PRO A 110 4.44 -11.73 10.93
N PRO A 111 5.63 -11.77 11.53
CA PRO A 111 5.97 -12.83 12.45
C PRO A 111 5.08 -12.78 13.70
N LYS A 112 4.67 -13.97 14.18
CA LYS A 112 3.73 -14.06 15.30
C LYS A 112 4.19 -13.29 16.55
N TRP A 113 5.47 -13.33 16.90
CA TRP A 113 6.01 -12.59 18.04
C TRP A 113 5.78 -11.08 17.94
N ALA A 114 5.83 -10.51 16.72
CA ALA A 114 5.57 -9.08 16.51
C ALA A 114 4.09 -8.76 16.73
N VAL A 115 3.18 -9.62 16.21
CA VAL A 115 1.74 -9.49 16.44
C VAL A 115 1.44 -9.57 17.94
N ASP A 116 1.98 -10.57 18.64
CA ASP A 116 1.75 -10.74 20.08
C ASP A 116 2.24 -9.52 20.89
N LYS A 117 3.41 -8.97 20.52
CA LYS A 117 3.98 -7.78 21.18
C LYS A 117 3.13 -6.53 20.93
N LEU A 118 2.64 -6.35 19.70
CA LEU A 118 1.75 -5.25 19.33
C LEU A 118 0.41 -5.35 20.07
N HIS A 119 -0.20 -6.55 20.10
CA HIS A 119 -1.43 -6.83 20.85
C HIS A 119 -1.28 -6.56 22.34
N GLY A 120 -0.16 -6.93 22.95
CA GLY A 120 0.14 -6.63 24.35
C GLY A 120 0.16 -5.13 24.67
N ASN A 121 0.23 -4.26 23.64
CA ASN A 121 0.18 -2.81 23.72
C ASN A 121 -1.07 -2.20 23.07
N GLY A 122 -2.09 -3.01 22.76
CA GLY A 122 -3.37 -2.57 22.23
C GLY A 122 -3.31 -2.05 20.78
N ILE A 123 -2.30 -2.46 20.00
CA ILE A 123 -2.12 -2.05 18.60
C ILE A 123 -2.68 -3.12 17.67
N LEU A 124 -3.62 -2.73 16.80
CA LEU A 124 -4.23 -3.59 15.79
C LEU A 124 -3.23 -3.91 14.68
N CYS A 125 -3.26 -5.16 14.22
CA CYS A 125 -2.42 -5.63 13.12
C CYS A 125 -3.25 -5.83 11.84
N MET A 126 -2.85 -5.20 10.74
CA MET A 126 -3.43 -5.39 9.41
C MET A 126 -2.43 -6.07 8.48
N ASN A 127 -2.90 -7.00 7.66
CA ASN A 127 -2.07 -7.59 6.61
C ASN A 127 -2.66 -7.35 5.23
N MET A 128 -1.81 -6.94 4.29
CA MET A 128 -2.19 -6.73 2.89
C MET A 128 -2.09 -8.03 2.11
N ILE A 129 -3.17 -8.37 1.40
CA ILE A 129 -3.26 -9.59 0.58
C ILE A 129 -3.72 -9.28 -0.84
N GLY A 130 -3.26 -10.07 -1.81
CA GLY A 130 -3.69 -10.01 -3.21
C GLY A 130 -4.46 -11.25 -3.68
N ALA A 131 -4.83 -12.16 -2.76
CA ALA A 131 -5.65 -13.35 -3.07
C ALA A 131 -6.34 -13.87 -1.80
N PRO A 132 -7.58 -14.42 -1.89
CA PRO A 132 -8.35 -14.89 -0.73
C PRO A 132 -7.62 -15.96 0.10
N LYS A 133 -6.88 -16.86 -0.54
CA LYS A 133 -6.10 -17.91 0.13
C LYS A 133 -5.07 -17.39 1.15
N HIS A 134 -4.69 -16.13 1.06
CA HIS A 134 -3.73 -15.51 1.98
C HIS A 134 -4.38 -15.06 3.29
N ALA A 135 -5.70 -14.81 3.32
CA ALA A 135 -6.42 -14.39 4.52
C ALA A 135 -6.29 -15.41 5.67
N ALA A 136 -6.48 -16.71 5.38
CA ALA A 136 -6.37 -17.74 6.40
C ALA A 136 -4.98 -17.78 7.07
N LYS A 137 -3.90 -17.56 6.28
CA LYS A 137 -2.53 -17.54 6.80
C LYS A 137 -2.27 -16.30 7.67
N ALA A 138 -2.80 -15.14 7.28
CA ALA A 138 -2.69 -13.90 8.06
C ALA A 138 -3.45 -14.02 9.40
N LEU A 139 -4.67 -14.53 9.35
CA LEU A 139 -5.48 -14.76 10.56
C LEU A 139 -4.86 -15.78 11.53
N ALA A 140 -4.16 -16.79 11.00
CA ALA A 140 -3.51 -17.81 11.83
C ALA A 140 -2.39 -17.26 12.72
N VAL A 141 -1.76 -16.14 12.35
CA VAL A 141 -0.75 -15.47 13.20
C VAL A 141 -1.33 -14.38 14.08
N GLY A 142 -2.66 -14.16 14.02
CA GLY A 142 -3.36 -13.23 14.90
C GLY A 142 -3.64 -11.85 14.27
N VAL A 143 -3.55 -11.69 12.94
CA VAL A 143 -3.91 -10.44 12.28
C VAL A 143 -5.38 -10.10 12.51
N ASP A 144 -5.68 -8.84 12.79
CA ASP A 144 -7.01 -8.32 13.14
C ASP A 144 -7.81 -7.83 11.94
N ILE A 145 -7.14 -7.33 10.91
CA ILE A 145 -7.71 -6.63 9.77
C ILE A 145 -7.08 -7.16 8.47
N ILE A 146 -7.89 -7.42 7.46
CA ILE A 146 -7.40 -7.82 6.14
C ILE A 146 -7.56 -6.65 5.16
N CYS A 147 -6.45 -6.21 4.56
CA CYS A 147 -6.47 -5.29 3.43
C CYS A 147 -6.34 -6.06 2.13
N ALA A 148 -7.40 -6.09 1.33
CA ALA A 148 -7.46 -6.81 0.07
C ALA A 148 -7.17 -5.84 -1.09
N GLN A 149 -5.99 -6.00 -1.73
CA GLN A 149 -5.56 -5.12 -2.82
C GLN A 149 -5.69 -5.81 -4.17
N GLY A 150 -6.56 -5.27 -5.01
CA GLY A 150 -6.73 -5.71 -6.39
C GLY A 150 -5.57 -5.35 -7.30
N THR A 151 -5.55 -5.96 -8.49
CA THR A 151 -4.46 -5.83 -9.48
C THR A 151 -4.27 -4.40 -10.00
N GLU A 152 -5.29 -3.55 -9.90
CA GLU A 152 -5.27 -2.14 -10.32
C GLU A 152 -4.40 -1.26 -9.41
N GLY A 153 -4.06 -1.75 -8.23
CA GLY A 153 -3.22 -1.03 -7.27
C GLY A 153 -1.81 -0.76 -7.78
N GLY A 154 -1.23 0.36 -7.35
CA GLY A 154 0.19 0.68 -7.54
C GLY A 154 1.09 -0.10 -6.58
N GLY A 155 2.37 -0.22 -6.91
CA GLY A 155 3.31 -1.00 -6.12
C GLY A 155 3.04 -2.51 -6.17
N HIS A 156 3.43 -3.23 -5.14
CA HIS A 156 3.26 -4.69 -5.09
C HIS A 156 1.78 -5.07 -5.09
N THR A 157 1.36 -5.92 -6.03
CA THR A 157 -0.04 -6.28 -6.22
C THR A 157 -0.22 -7.73 -6.69
N GLY A 158 -1.41 -8.28 -6.42
CA GLY A 158 -1.84 -9.58 -6.92
C GLY A 158 -2.30 -9.52 -8.39
N GLN A 159 -3.04 -10.55 -8.82
CA GLN A 159 -3.56 -10.64 -10.20
C GLN A 159 -5.08 -10.46 -10.27
N VAL A 160 -5.77 -10.59 -9.13
CA VAL A 160 -7.23 -10.55 -9.08
C VAL A 160 -7.70 -9.10 -9.10
N ALA A 161 -8.68 -8.79 -9.94
CA ALA A 161 -9.28 -7.47 -10.03
C ALA A 161 -10.01 -7.11 -8.71
N THR A 162 -10.03 -5.83 -8.36
CA THR A 162 -10.60 -5.32 -7.10
C THR A 162 -12.06 -5.76 -6.93
N SER A 163 -12.89 -5.61 -7.96
CA SER A 163 -14.31 -5.98 -7.93
C SER A 163 -14.58 -7.48 -7.73
N VAL A 164 -13.61 -8.34 -8.04
CA VAL A 164 -13.68 -9.80 -7.82
C VAL A 164 -13.03 -10.17 -6.48
N LEU A 165 -11.89 -9.56 -6.15
CA LEU A 165 -11.12 -9.89 -4.96
C LEU A 165 -11.89 -9.54 -3.68
N ILE A 166 -12.48 -8.34 -3.61
CA ILE A 166 -13.10 -7.83 -2.37
C ILE A 166 -14.20 -8.76 -1.87
N PRO A 167 -15.27 -9.12 -2.65
CA PRO A 167 -16.31 -9.98 -2.14
C PRO A 167 -15.79 -11.39 -1.78
N MET A 168 -14.84 -11.94 -2.53
CA MET A 168 -14.22 -13.22 -2.19
C MET A 168 -13.49 -13.19 -0.84
N VAL A 169 -12.80 -12.08 -0.54
CA VAL A 169 -12.11 -11.91 0.76
C VAL A 169 -13.10 -11.70 1.86
N VAL A 170 -14.12 -10.85 1.68
CA VAL A 170 -15.23 -10.65 2.63
C VAL A 170 -15.87 -11.99 3.02
N ASP A 171 -16.19 -12.82 2.03
CA ASP A 171 -16.76 -14.16 2.28
C ASP A 171 -15.78 -15.08 3.03
N SER A 172 -14.48 -15.02 2.69
CA SER A 172 -13.46 -15.89 3.31
C SER A 172 -13.20 -15.58 4.79
N VAL A 173 -13.48 -14.34 5.24
CA VAL A 173 -13.32 -13.91 6.64
C VAL A 173 -14.62 -13.84 7.41
N ARG A 174 -15.76 -14.18 6.78
CA ARG A 174 -17.08 -14.16 7.43
C ARG A 174 -17.09 -15.05 8.69
N GLY A 175 -17.53 -14.49 9.82
CA GLY A 175 -17.54 -15.17 11.12
C GLY A 175 -16.17 -15.31 11.80
N LYS A 176 -15.08 -14.83 11.19
CA LYS A 176 -13.78 -14.77 11.84
C LYS A 176 -13.71 -13.54 12.74
N LYS A 177 -13.07 -13.69 13.90
CA LYS A 177 -12.95 -12.62 14.90
C LYS A 177 -11.50 -12.19 15.07
N SER A 178 -11.28 -10.88 15.22
CA SER A 178 -10.01 -10.33 15.64
C SER A 178 -9.64 -10.84 17.03
N PRO A 179 -8.43 -11.35 17.22
CA PRO A 179 -7.98 -11.80 18.54
C PRO A 179 -7.93 -10.68 19.57
N LEU A 180 -7.57 -9.46 19.14
CA LEU A 180 -7.44 -8.32 20.06
C LEU A 180 -8.80 -7.74 20.48
N THR A 181 -9.77 -7.68 19.55
CA THR A 181 -11.04 -6.98 19.83
C THR A 181 -12.22 -7.92 20.05
N GLY A 182 -12.14 -9.19 19.67
CA GLY A 182 -13.25 -10.14 19.66
C GLY A 182 -14.34 -9.84 18.62
N LYS A 183 -14.23 -8.72 17.88
CA LYS A 183 -15.19 -8.31 16.83
C LYS A 183 -14.90 -9.05 15.52
N GLN A 184 -15.86 -9.02 14.59
CA GLN A 184 -15.67 -9.51 13.21
C GLN A 184 -14.42 -8.89 12.59
N VAL A 185 -13.61 -9.70 11.90
CA VAL A 185 -12.45 -9.20 11.13
C VAL A 185 -12.94 -8.30 10.01
N PRO A 186 -12.57 -7.02 10.01
CA PRO A 186 -12.95 -6.12 8.92
C PRO A 186 -12.09 -6.32 7.69
N VAL A 187 -12.66 -6.00 6.52
CA VAL A 187 -11.96 -5.99 5.23
C VAL A 187 -11.82 -4.57 4.74
N ILE A 188 -10.58 -4.17 4.43
CA ILE A 188 -10.26 -2.89 3.81
C ILE A 188 -10.01 -3.12 2.33
N ALA A 189 -10.74 -2.41 1.47
CA ALA A 189 -10.59 -2.52 0.02
C ALA A 189 -9.48 -1.61 -0.50
N ALA A 190 -8.61 -2.15 -1.35
CA ALA A 190 -7.52 -1.41 -1.99
C ALA A 190 -7.39 -1.76 -3.47
N GLY A 191 -6.80 -0.84 -4.24
CA GLY A 191 -6.57 -1.01 -5.68
C GLY A 191 -7.64 -0.35 -6.55
N GLY A 192 -7.26 0.63 -7.35
CA GLY A 192 -8.15 1.32 -8.30
C GLY A 192 -9.17 2.28 -7.67
N ILE A 193 -9.12 2.51 -6.37
CA ILE A 193 -10.05 3.39 -5.64
C ILE A 193 -9.43 4.79 -5.54
N PHE A 194 -10.11 5.80 -6.11
CA PHE A 194 -9.57 7.16 -6.21
C PHE A 194 -10.65 8.25 -6.01
N ASP A 195 -11.93 7.90 -6.07
CA ASP A 195 -13.07 8.82 -5.89
C ASP A 195 -14.20 8.18 -5.08
N GLY A 196 -15.31 8.93 -4.91
CA GLY A 196 -16.45 8.47 -4.14
C GLY A 196 -17.21 7.31 -4.78
N ARG A 197 -17.14 7.10 -6.09
CA ARG A 197 -17.74 5.92 -6.76
C ARG A 197 -17.00 4.66 -6.36
N GLY A 198 -15.66 4.74 -6.30
CA GLY A 198 -14.82 3.63 -5.82
C GLY A 198 -15.06 3.32 -4.35
N LEU A 199 -15.24 4.34 -3.49
CA LEU A 199 -15.60 4.16 -2.09
C LEU A 199 -16.99 3.49 -1.96
N ALA A 200 -18.01 3.98 -2.68
CA ALA A 200 -19.35 3.38 -2.67
C ALA A 200 -19.33 1.92 -3.14
N MET A 201 -18.60 1.63 -4.24
CA MET A 201 -18.41 0.27 -4.74
C MET A 201 -17.81 -0.64 -3.66
N ALA A 202 -16.73 -0.21 -3.01
CA ALA A 202 -16.06 -1.01 -1.98
C ALA A 202 -17.01 -1.37 -0.82
N LEU A 203 -17.79 -0.39 -0.33
CA LEU A 203 -18.79 -0.60 0.72
C LEU A 203 -19.91 -1.57 0.27
N CYS A 204 -20.39 -1.42 -0.97
CA CYS A 204 -21.39 -2.35 -1.54
C CYS A 204 -20.86 -3.78 -1.73
N LEU A 205 -19.57 -3.94 -1.93
CA LEU A 205 -18.92 -5.26 -2.00
C LEU A 205 -18.63 -5.87 -0.63
N GLY A 206 -18.98 -5.16 0.45
CA GLY A 206 -18.86 -5.63 1.83
C GLY A 206 -17.58 -5.24 2.55
N ALA A 207 -16.76 -4.35 1.98
CA ALA A 207 -15.62 -3.78 2.69
C ALA A 207 -16.08 -2.77 3.76
N ASP A 208 -15.31 -2.62 4.84
CA ASP A 208 -15.59 -1.70 5.93
C ASP A 208 -14.99 -0.30 5.69
N ALA A 209 -13.92 -0.23 4.89
CA ALA A 209 -13.23 1.02 4.52
C ALA A 209 -12.38 0.80 3.27
N VAL A 210 -11.72 1.88 2.82
CA VAL A 210 -10.81 1.85 1.67
C VAL A 210 -9.38 2.27 2.06
N TRP A 211 -8.40 1.68 1.34
CA TRP A 211 -6.97 1.99 1.41
C TRP A 211 -6.57 2.68 0.11
N VAL A 212 -6.30 3.97 0.17
CA VAL A 212 -6.13 4.83 -1.00
C VAL A 212 -4.67 5.23 -1.14
N GLY A 213 -4.06 4.91 -2.29
CA GLY A 213 -2.66 5.23 -2.60
C GLY A 213 -2.54 6.30 -3.68
N THR A 214 -2.67 5.92 -4.95
CA THR A 214 -2.32 6.76 -6.11
C THR A 214 -2.99 8.14 -6.10
N ARG A 215 -4.23 8.24 -5.63
CA ARG A 215 -4.91 9.55 -5.50
C ARG A 215 -4.17 10.47 -4.52
N PHE A 216 -3.67 9.93 -3.42
CA PHE A 216 -2.90 10.69 -2.45
C PHE A 216 -1.43 10.94 -2.84
N VAL A 217 -0.87 10.23 -3.85
CA VAL A 217 0.40 10.67 -4.46
C VAL A 217 0.26 12.06 -5.08
N ALA A 218 -0.94 12.39 -5.60
CA ALA A 218 -1.29 13.70 -6.13
C ALA A 218 -1.96 14.59 -5.05
N ALA A 219 -1.61 14.44 -3.80
CA ALA A 219 -1.96 15.40 -2.74
C ALA A 219 -0.86 16.46 -2.59
N GLU A 220 -1.24 17.66 -2.16
CA GLU A 220 -0.29 18.76 -1.92
C GLU A 220 0.72 18.40 -0.82
N GLU A 221 0.26 17.69 0.22
CA GLU A 221 1.04 17.27 1.38
C GLU A 221 1.85 15.99 1.14
N ALA A 222 1.76 15.39 -0.06
CA ALA A 222 2.52 14.19 -0.39
C ALA A 222 4.00 14.49 -0.51
N GLY A 223 4.84 13.69 0.16
CA GLY A 223 6.29 13.72 -0.02
C GLY A 223 6.77 13.19 -1.37
N ALA A 224 5.87 12.94 -2.31
CA ALA A 224 6.21 12.44 -3.64
C ALA A 224 7.00 13.48 -4.44
N PRO A 225 8.10 13.09 -5.11
CA PRO A 225 8.83 14.03 -5.97
C PRO A 225 7.92 14.63 -7.05
N PRO A 226 8.11 15.90 -7.45
CA PRO A 226 7.29 16.53 -8.49
C PRO A 226 7.23 15.76 -9.81
N ALA A 227 8.31 15.06 -10.16
CA ALA A 227 8.35 14.21 -11.35
C ALA A 227 7.37 13.02 -11.22
N HIS A 228 7.20 12.45 -10.03
CA HIS A 228 6.25 11.37 -9.77
C HIS A 228 4.81 11.87 -9.83
N GLN A 229 4.50 13.02 -9.21
CA GLN A 229 3.18 13.64 -9.31
C GLN A 229 2.82 13.95 -10.77
N LYS A 230 3.74 14.56 -11.54
CA LYS A 230 3.53 14.82 -12.97
C LYS A 230 3.30 13.54 -13.77
N ALA A 231 3.99 12.44 -13.42
CA ALA A 231 3.78 11.16 -14.09
C ALA A 231 2.37 10.60 -13.78
N VAL A 232 1.86 10.74 -12.54
CA VAL A 232 0.49 10.36 -12.18
C VAL A 232 -0.52 11.14 -13.03
N LEU A 233 -0.37 12.47 -13.13
CA LEU A 233 -1.30 13.34 -13.86
C LEU A 233 -1.30 13.14 -15.39
N ARG A 234 -0.21 12.55 -15.95
CA ARG A 234 -0.08 12.32 -17.40
C ARG A 234 -0.46 10.92 -17.83
N ALA A 235 -0.56 9.99 -16.88
CA ALA A 235 -0.76 8.58 -17.18
C ALA A 235 -2.15 8.32 -17.77
N GLY A 236 -2.19 7.70 -18.93
CA GLY A 236 -3.40 7.15 -19.53
C GLY A 236 -3.74 5.76 -19.00
N PRO A 237 -4.88 5.19 -19.43
CA PRO A 237 -5.37 3.90 -18.91
C PRO A 237 -4.45 2.70 -19.23
N HIS A 238 -3.57 2.84 -20.22
CA HIS A 238 -2.65 1.79 -20.68
C HIS A 238 -1.19 2.05 -20.30
N ASP A 239 -0.90 3.11 -19.52
CA ASP A 239 0.47 3.55 -19.25
C ASP A 239 1.08 2.91 -18.00
N THR A 240 0.39 1.97 -17.37
CA THR A 240 0.98 1.19 -16.27
C THR A 240 1.28 -0.24 -16.71
N ILE A 241 2.32 -0.82 -16.10
CA ILE A 241 2.73 -2.20 -16.31
C ILE A 241 3.00 -2.89 -14.98
N ARG A 242 2.73 -4.20 -14.88
CA ARG A 242 3.19 -5.03 -13.77
C ARG A 242 4.47 -5.74 -14.17
N SER A 243 5.53 -5.53 -13.41
CA SER A 243 6.84 -6.11 -13.66
C SER A 243 7.47 -6.64 -12.39
N THR A 244 8.41 -7.57 -12.54
CA THR A 244 9.21 -8.13 -11.45
C THR A 244 10.63 -7.57 -11.40
N ILE A 245 11.04 -6.76 -12.38
CA ILE A 245 12.44 -6.39 -12.61
C ILE A 245 13.09 -5.59 -11.47
N TYR A 246 12.29 -4.90 -10.64
CA TYR A 246 12.80 -4.00 -9.59
C TYR A 246 12.93 -4.67 -8.22
N THR A 247 12.10 -5.67 -7.93
CA THR A 247 12.06 -6.29 -6.59
C THR A 247 11.99 -7.82 -6.62
N GLY A 248 11.92 -8.41 -7.81
CA GLY A 248 11.67 -9.85 -7.98
C GLY A 248 10.22 -10.24 -7.63
N ARG A 249 9.36 -9.26 -7.34
CA ARG A 249 7.93 -9.46 -7.05
C ARG A 249 7.09 -8.60 -7.99
N PRO A 250 5.91 -9.10 -8.45
CA PRO A 250 5.04 -8.30 -9.29
C PRO A 250 4.65 -6.99 -8.60
N MET A 251 4.97 -5.88 -9.24
CA MET A 251 4.54 -4.55 -8.81
C MET A 251 4.12 -3.70 -10.00
N ARG A 252 3.12 -2.85 -9.81
CA ARG A 252 2.62 -1.95 -10.83
C ARG A 252 3.29 -0.60 -10.74
N ILE A 253 3.80 -0.15 -11.88
CA ILE A 253 4.49 1.12 -12.08
C ILE A 253 4.02 1.77 -13.36
N ILE A 254 4.37 3.04 -13.58
CA ILE A 254 4.28 3.62 -14.93
C ILE A 254 5.26 2.95 -15.88
N LYS A 255 4.87 2.81 -17.14
CA LYS A 255 5.79 2.39 -18.21
C LYS A 255 6.89 3.42 -18.38
N ASN A 256 8.11 2.97 -18.39
CA ASN A 256 9.29 3.72 -18.85
C ASN A 256 10.03 2.86 -19.88
N THR A 257 10.93 3.45 -20.63
CA THR A 257 11.66 2.76 -21.71
C THR A 257 12.39 1.52 -21.19
N TYR A 258 12.98 1.58 -20.02
CA TYR A 258 13.71 0.48 -19.41
C TYR A 258 12.82 -0.72 -19.05
N VAL A 259 11.67 -0.49 -18.41
CA VAL A 259 10.80 -1.60 -18.04
C VAL A 259 10.13 -2.24 -19.27
N VAL A 260 9.79 -1.44 -20.27
CA VAL A 260 9.21 -1.94 -21.52
C VAL A 260 10.23 -2.81 -22.27
N ASP A 261 11.44 -2.30 -22.46
CA ASP A 261 12.52 -3.06 -23.08
C ASP A 261 12.83 -4.38 -22.34
N ALA A 262 12.91 -4.32 -21.00
CA ALA A 262 13.16 -5.50 -20.19
C ALA A 262 12.07 -6.58 -20.36
N GLU A 263 10.78 -6.19 -20.30
CA GLU A 263 9.67 -7.14 -20.42
C GLU A 263 9.47 -7.67 -21.85
N GLU A 264 9.76 -6.87 -22.87
CA GLU A 264 9.59 -7.26 -24.28
C GLU A 264 10.76 -8.08 -24.82
N ASN A 265 12.00 -7.74 -24.43
CA ASN A 265 13.20 -8.26 -25.05
C ASN A 265 14.05 -9.17 -24.14
N HIS A 266 13.83 -9.16 -22.80
CA HIS A 266 14.70 -9.83 -21.83
C HIS A 266 13.96 -10.79 -20.89
N ALA A 267 12.80 -11.33 -21.30
CA ALA A 267 11.96 -12.20 -20.44
C ALA A 267 12.69 -13.45 -19.94
N GLU A 268 13.53 -14.07 -20.77
CA GLU A 268 14.33 -15.25 -20.38
C GLU A 268 15.39 -14.88 -19.36
N GLU A 269 16.08 -13.76 -19.55
CA GLU A 269 17.11 -13.28 -18.64
C GLU A 269 16.52 -12.85 -17.29
N ILE A 270 15.34 -12.21 -17.27
CA ILE A 270 14.59 -11.90 -16.05
C ILE A 270 14.34 -13.17 -15.24
N LYS A 271 13.91 -14.24 -15.91
CA LYS A 271 13.67 -15.54 -15.27
C LYS A 271 14.97 -16.17 -14.74
N GLU A 272 16.02 -16.20 -15.55
CA GLU A 272 17.32 -16.73 -15.15
C GLU A 272 17.88 -16.03 -13.91
N PHE A 273 17.86 -14.70 -13.89
CA PHE A 273 18.28 -13.94 -12.73
C PHE A 273 17.42 -14.25 -11.49
N ALA A 274 16.09 -14.32 -11.66
CA ALA A 274 15.19 -14.64 -10.56
C ALA A 274 15.44 -16.05 -9.98
N ASP A 275 15.73 -17.03 -10.83
CA ASP A 275 16.07 -18.41 -10.42
C ASP A 275 17.40 -18.47 -9.64
N ARG A 276 18.30 -17.52 -9.88
CA ARG A 276 19.56 -17.35 -9.15
C ARG A 276 19.42 -16.44 -7.92
N GLY A 277 18.23 -15.89 -7.64
CA GLY A 277 18.00 -14.97 -6.54
C GLY A 277 18.48 -13.54 -6.80
N ILE A 278 18.70 -13.19 -8.06
CA ILE A 278 19.15 -11.86 -8.49
C ILE A 278 17.94 -11.07 -9.01
N ILE A 279 17.78 -9.84 -8.56
CA ILE A 279 16.78 -8.91 -9.10
C ILE A 279 17.32 -8.43 -10.46
N TYR A 280 16.49 -8.48 -11.53
CA TYR A 280 16.92 -8.18 -12.89
C TYR A 280 17.67 -6.85 -13.01
N MET A 281 17.14 -5.76 -12.49
CA MET A 281 17.79 -4.44 -12.53
C MET A 281 19.18 -4.46 -11.89
N GLN A 282 19.39 -5.25 -10.84
CA GLN A 282 20.72 -5.38 -10.21
C GLN A 282 21.67 -6.22 -11.07
N GLY A 283 21.17 -7.29 -11.68
CA GLY A 283 21.95 -8.13 -12.60
C GLY A 283 22.35 -7.38 -13.86
N ASP A 284 21.41 -6.68 -14.48
CA ASP A 284 21.64 -5.87 -15.67
C ASP A 284 22.64 -4.73 -15.41
N SER A 285 22.47 -4.01 -14.30
CA SER A 285 23.42 -2.96 -13.90
C SER A 285 24.85 -3.49 -13.70
N ARG A 286 25.00 -4.68 -13.13
CA ARG A 286 26.31 -5.34 -12.99
C ARG A 286 26.89 -5.73 -14.34
N ARG A 287 26.09 -6.40 -15.18
CA ARG A 287 26.49 -6.81 -16.54
C ARG A 287 26.98 -5.62 -17.36
N ARG A 288 26.24 -4.52 -17.36
CA ARG A 288 26.63 -3.28 -18.08
C ARG A 288 27.93 -2.71 -17.56
N LYS A 289 28.11 -2.68 -16.25
CA LYS A 289 29.36 -2.22 -15.65
C LYS A 289 30.57 -3.08 -16.08
N GLU A 290 30.38 -4.41 -16.11
CA GLU A 290 31.42 -5.35 -16.55
C GLU A 290 31.74 -5.19 -18.06
N ALA A 291 30.74 -4.80 -18.87
CA ALA A 291 30.91 -4.50 -20.29
C ALA A 291 31.44 -3.08 -20.60
N GLY A 292 31.60 -2.23 -19.58
CA GLY A 292 31.96 -0.83 -19.77
C GLY A 292 30.83 0.07 -20.29
N GLU A 293 29.58 -0.41 -20.19
CA GLU A 293 28.34 0.27 -20.64
C GLU A 293 27.60 0.89 -19.44
N GLU A 294 28.28 1.68 -18.62
CA GLU A 294 27.63 2.28 -17.45
C GLU A 294 26.52 3.25 -17.85
N TRP A 295 25.43 3.20 -17.10
CA TRP A 295 24.31 4.12 -17.33
C TRP A 295 24.72 5.55 -17.02
N SER A 296 24.37 6.47 -17.91
CA SER A 296 24.39 7.89 -17.62
C SER A 296 23.41 8.21 -16.47
N VAL A 297 23.61 9.33 -15.81
CA VAL A 297 22.70 9.82 -14.75
C VAL A 297 21.26 9.93 -15.27
N GLN A 298 21.09 10.38 -16.51
CA GLN A 298 19.78 10.50 -17.14
C GLN A 298 19.11 9.12 -17.30
N GLN A 299 19.82 8.12 -17.82
CA GLN A 299 19.28 6.75 -17.95
C GLN A 299 18.92 6.14 -16.59
N GLN A 300 19.75 6.38 -15.56
CA GLN A 300 19.44 5.94 -14.20
C GLN A 300 18.16 6.59 -13.66
N MET A 301 17.94 7.86 -13.95
CA MET A 301 16.71 8.58 -13.54
C MET A 301 15.47 8.06 -14.30
N GLU A 302 15.59 7.85 -15.60
CA GLU A 302 14.52 7.33 -16.45
C GLU A 302 14.13 5.89 -16.09
N ALA A 303 15.10 5.07 -15.68
CA ALA A 303 14.85 3.69 -15.24
C ALA A 303 14.26 3.57 -13.83
N ARG A 304 14.17 4.66 -13.05
CA ARG A 304 13.59 4.61 -11.70
C ARG A 304 12.11 4.24 -11.74
N PRO A 305 11.67 3.28 -10.91
CA PRO A 305 10.26 2.92 -10.84
C PRO A 305 9.46 4.05 -10.19
N GLN A 306 8.44 4.53 -10.86
CA GLN A 306 7.43 5.42 -10.29
C GLN A 306 6.15 4.60 -10.06
N LEU A 307 5.86 4.33 -8.78
CA LEU A 307 4.78 3.45 -8.38
C LEU A 307 3.45 4.18 -8.48
N MET A 308 2.54 3.65 -9.30
CA MET A 308 1.16 4.14 -9.40
C MET A 308 0.24 3.03 -9.88
N GLY A 309 -1.03 3.10 -9.49
CA GLY A 309 -2.08 2.21 -9.96
C GLY A 309 -2.73 2.69 -11.26
N GLN A 310 -3.63 1.89 -11.82
CA GLN A 310 -4.40 2.26 -13.01
C GLN A 310 -5.32 3.47 -12.78
N ALA A 311 -5.64 3.76 -11.52
CA ALA A 311 -6.39 4.96 -11.12
C ALA A 311 -5.71 6.27 -11.54
N SER A 312 -4.39 6.28 -11.81
CA SER A 312 -3.69 7.46 -12.32
C SER A 312 -4.34 8.04 -13.58
N ALA A 313 -4.91 7.20 -14.44
CA ALA A 313 -5.61 7.63 -15.66
C ALA A 313 -6.85 8.53 -15.42
N ALA A 314 -7.31 8.64 -14.19
CA ALA A 314 -8.47 9.44 -13.80
C ALA A 314 -8.12 10.53 -12.77
N ILE A 315 -6.84 10.79 -12.56
CA ILE A 315 -6.34 11.83 -11.65
C ILE A 315 -5.70 12.92 -12.49
N ASP A 316 -6.28 14.11 -12.46
CA ASP A 316 -5.94 15.25 -13.33
C ASP A 316 -5.39 16.48 -12.60
N ALA A 317 -5.44 16.49 -11.25
CA ALA A 317 -4.98 17.60 -10.44
C ALA A 317 -4.26 17.14 -9.16
N VAL A 318 -3.30 17.96 -8.73
CA VAL A 318 -2.76 17.94 -7.36
C VAL A 318 -3.68 18.81 -6.52
N GLU A 319 -4.15 18.28 -5.39
CA GLU A 319 -5.12 18.95 -4.52
C GLU A 319 -4.82 18.67 -3.05
N PRO A 320 -5.28 19.53 -2.11
CA PRO A 320 -5.19 19.24 -0.68
C PRO A 320 -5.82 17.89 -0.33
N ALA A 321 -5.20 17.12 0.56
CA ALA A 321 -5.73 15.83 1.00
C ALA A 321 -7.13 15.96 1.64
N SER A 322 -7.39 17.07 2.34
CA SER A 322 -8.70 17.41 2.89
C SER A 322 -9.78 17.47 1.81
N LYS A 323 -9.50 18.14 0.69
CA LYS A 323 -10.42 18.26 -0.44
C LYS A 323 -10.66 16.89 -1.10
N ILE A 324 -9.60 16.13 -1.33
CA ILE A 324 -9.71 14.76 -1.86
C ILE A 324 -10.67 13.92 -1.01
N MET A 325 -10.52 13.97 0.32
CA MET A 325 -11.37 13.22 1.23
C MET A 325 -12.82 13.73 1.23
N ASP A 326 -13.05 15.04 1.18
CA ASP A 326 -14.38 15.62 1.10
C ASP A 326 -15.11 15.18 -0.17
N GLU A 327 -14.44 15.25 -1.32
CA GLU A 327 -14.99 14.82 -2.60
C GLU A 327 -15.27 13.31 -2.64
N MET A 328 -14.40 12.48 -2.06
CA MET A 328 -14.64 11.03 -1.95
C MET A 328 -15.89 10.74 -1.11
N ILE A 329 -16.09 11.40 0.01
CA ILE A 329 -17.27 11.20 0.86
C ILE A 329 -18.53 11.71 0.16
N ALA A 330 -18.52 12.94 -0.38
CA ALA A 330 -19.66 13.51 -1.07
C ALA A 330 -20.08 12.65 -2.28
N GLY A 331 -19.11 12.22 -3.09
CA GLY A 331 -19.34 11.35 -4.24
C GLY A 331 -19.85 9.97 -3.87
N ALA A 332 -19.38 9.39 -2.77
CA ALA A 332 -19.88 8.12 -2.26
C ALA A 332 -21.34 8.20 -1.82
N LEU A 333 -21.68 9.24 -1.06
CA LEU A 333 -23.07 9.50 -0.63
C LEU A 333 -24.01 9.71 -1.83
N ALA A 334 -23.59 10.48 -2.83
CA ALA A 334 -24.36 10.70 -4.05
C ALA A 334 -24.58 9.38 -4.82
N THR A 335 -23.54 8.56 -4.95
CA THR A 335 -23.59 7.26 -5.63
C THR A 335 -24.52 6.28 -4.93
N LEU A 336 -24.42 6.16 -3.60
CA LEU A 336 -25.28 5.29 -2.80
C LEU A 336 -26.76 5.72 -2.85
N ARG A 337 -27.04 7.02 -2.73
CA ARG A 337 -28.41 7.57 -2.86
C ARG A 337 -29.01 7.26 -4.23
N ARG A 338 -28.23 7.41 -5.30
CA ARG A 338 -28.65 7.02 -6.66
C ARG A 338 -28.99 5.53 -6.73
N GLY A 339 -28.13 4.66 -6.14
CA GLY A 339 -28.35 3.22 -6.09
C GLY A 339 -29.67 2.85 -5.38
N VAL A 340 -29.93 3.45 -4.22
CA VAL A 340 -31.20 3.26 -3.48
C VAL A 340 -32.40 3.68 -4.33
N GLY A 341 -32.33 4.84 -4.99
CA GLY A 341 -33.38 5.32 -5.88
C GLY A 341 -33.63 4.41 -7.10
N MET A 342 -32.62 3.67 -7.54
CA MET A 342 -32.78 2.65 -8.60
C MET A 342 -33.36 1.36 -8.04
N ALA A 343 -32.90 0.90 -6.87
CA ALA A 343 -33.41 -0.31 -6.22
C ALA A 343 -34.92 -0.22 -5.90
N ALA A 344 -35.42 0.97 -5.59
CA ALA A 344 -36.86 1.20 -5.39
C ALA A 344 -37.72 0.97 -6.66
N LYS A 345 -37.08 0.77 -7.83
CA LYS A 345 -37.76 0.49 -9.11
C LYS A 345 -37.65 -0.98 -9.54
N LEU A 346 -36.87 -1.80 -8.79
CA LEU A 346 -36.75 -3.24 -8.98
C LEU A 346 -37.81 -3.99 -8.18
#